data_21be7862b8e29c723aa67f0d01f05d61
#
_entry.id   21be7862b8e29c723aa67f0d01f05d61
#
_cell.length_a   1.000
_cell.length_b   1.000
_cell.length_c   1.000
_cell.angle_alpha   90.00
_cell.angle_beta   90.00
_cell.angle_gamma   90.00
#
_symmetry.space_group_name_H-M   'P 1'
#
loop_
_entity.id
_entity.type
_entity.pdbx_description
1 polymer ?
#
loop_
_entity_poly.entity_id
_entity_poly.type
_entity_poly.pdbx_seq_one_letter_code
_entity_poly.pdbx_strand_id
1 'polypeptide(L)'
;YHPVDRDASYDQFAYLRQCEGDRLLAEVAYLSDVVRDQQLTGRLAIFGMYDAGGALALLNLLQNRLADTELVGEFGTSLFSLARETKDNHEIEEMRAAGRLTGVVVGEVWEFLQGHSVRGDALVRADGELLTIGDVKAFTRSRVFAHGMNEEHHIFAQGRDAGVPHNAGTLDMPMRLGQSIIFDIFPRVESGYFHDMTRTWCLGYAPDDVLAAWEQCKTIFDRLLADMAVGQPCRDFQAMTLDYFEALGHPTARTNPGSYDGYVHSLGHGVGLDIHEEPRLSIAAGNATLLQPGHVVSVEPGLYYPERGYGVRVEDTVAFREDGKMVNLTQFPYDLVIPMPRR
;
A
#
# COMPACT_ATOMS: atom_id res chain seq x y z
N TYR A 1 11.26 -19.06 7.67
CA TYR A 1 12.25 -20.01 7.11
C TYR A 1 12.80 -20.81 8.26
N HIS A 2 12.18 -21.93 8.60
CA HIS A 2 12.90 -22.94 9.34
C HIS A 2 13.91 -23.55 8.37
N PRO A 3 15.21 -23.45 8.60
CA PRO A 3 16.13 -24.28 7.84
C PRO A 3 15.65 -25.71 8.06
N VAL A 4 15.28 -26.38 6.98
CA VAL A 4 15.02 -27.82 7.01
C VAL A 4 16.25 -28.40 7.68
N ASP A 5 16.03 -29.05 8.83
CA ASP A 5 17.12 -29.65 9.58
C ASP A 5 17.92 -30.50 8.59
N ARG A 6 19.21 -30.27 8.45
CA ARG A 6 20.05 -30.97 7.45
C ARG A 6 20.08 -32.48 7.69
N ASP A 7 19.56 -32.93 8.83
CA ASP A 7 19.32 -34.31 9.16
C ASP A 7 17.98 -34.86 8.63
N ALA A 8 17.07 -34.00 8.10
CA ALA A 8 15.87 -34.48 7.43
C ALA A 8 16.24 -34.94 6.02
N SER A 9 16.01 -36.20 5.75
CA SER A 9 16.48 -37.01 4.63
C SER A 9 15.84 -36.71 3.26
N TYR A 10 15.47 -35.45 2.97
CA TYR A 10 14.91 -35.07 1.68
C TYR A 10 16.00 -34.49 0.75
N ASP A 11 16.71 -35.37 0.05
CA ASP A 11 17.67 -34.99 -0.99
C ASP A 11 16.93 -34.72 -2.30
N GLN A 12 16.70 -33.43 -2.62
CA GLN A 12 16.08 -33.03 -3.89
C GLN A 12 16.78 -33.60 -5.12
N PHE A 13 18.09 -33.77 -5.10
CA PHE A 13 18.83 -34.39 -6.20
C PHE A 13 18.55 -35.89 -6.32
N ALA A 14 18.26 -36.57 -5.21
CA ALA A 14 17.81 -37.96 -5.25
C ALA A 14 16.47 -38.11 -5.94
N TYR A 15 15.49 -37.26 -5.62
CA TYR A 15 14.18 -37.23 -6.29
C TYR A 15 14.32 -36.92 -7.79
N LEU A 16 15.18 -35.95 -8.14
CA LEU A 16 15.43 -35.62 -9.53
C LEU A 16 16.03 -36.81 -10.32
N ARG A 17 16.97 -37.54 -9.72
CA ARG A 17 17.55 -38.77 -10.32
C ARG A 17 16.48 -39.87 -10.47
N GLN A 18 15.64 -40.09 -9.45
CA GLN A 18 14.56 -41.07 -9.50
C GLN A 18 13.52 -40.76 -10.59
N CYS A 19 13.31 -39.51 -10.90
CA CYS A 19 12.41 -39.03 -11.93
C CYS A 19 13.09 -38.72 -13.27
N GLU A 20 14.26 -39.29 -13.50
CA GLU A 20 15.01 -39.17 -14.79
C GLU A 20 15.22 -37.69 -15.24
N GLY A 21 15.34 -36.78 -14.28
CA GLY A 21 15.51 -35.34 -14.50
C GLY A 21 14.21 -34.54 -14.67
N ASP A 22 13.06 -35.18 -14.62
CA ASP A 22 11.76 -34.48 -14.62
C ASP A 22 11.56 -33.77 -13.29
N ARG A 23 11.64 -32.42 -13.32
CA ARG A 23 11.53 -31.57 -12.14
C ARG A 23 10.15 -31.60 -11.50
N LEU A 24 9.10 -31.62 -12.33
CA LEU A 24 7.71 -31.63 -11.82
C LEU A 24 7.42 -32.93 -11.09
N LEU A 25 7.79 -34.07 -11.69
CA LEU A 25 7.60 -35.38 -11.05
C LEU A 25 8.47 -35.55 -9.80
N ALA A 26 9.68 -34.99 -9.78
CA ALA A 26 10.56 -34.98 -8.61
C ALA A 26 9.97 -34.16 -7.45
N GLU A 27 9.39 -32.98 -7.73
CA GLU A 27 8.74 -32.14 -6.74
C GLU A 27 7.46 -32.80 -6.19
N VAL A 28 6.66 -33.40 -7.05
CA VAL A 28 5.49 -34.21 -6.65
C VAL A 28 5.90 -35.38 -5.74
N ALA A 29 6.97 -36.11 -6.09
CA ALA A 29 7.47 -37.23 -5.27
C ALA A 29 7.94 -36.75 -3.90
N TYR A 30 8.74 -35.68 -3.87
CA TYR A 30 9.20 -35.06 -2.63
C TYR A 30 8.04 -34.63 -1.72
N LEU A 31 7.09 -33.85 -2.25
CA LEU A 31 5.95 -33.37 -1.46
C LEU A 31 5.05 -34.53 -0.99
N SER A 32 4.89 -35.59 -1.80
CA SER A 32 4.15 -36.77 -1.40
C SER A 32 4.79 -37.47 -0.19
N ASP A 33 6.13 -37.55 -0.19
CA ASP A 33 6.87 -38.14 0.93
C ASP A 33 6.77 -37.26 2.16
N VAL A 34 6.86 -35.92 2.03
CA VAL A 34 6.65 -34.98 3.15
C VAL A 34 5.26 -35.17 3.78
N VAL A 35 4.20 -35.21 2.96
CA VAL A 35 2.82 -35.37 3.44
C VAL A 35 2.67 -36.70 4.20
N ARG A 36 3.23 -37.79 3.63
CA ARG A 36 3.18 -39.12 4.25
C ARG A 36 3.99 -39.17 5.56
N ASP A 37 5.24 -38.69 5.56
CA ASP A 37 6.13 -38.81 6.70
C ASP A 37 5.70 -37.91 7.87
N GLN A 38 5.05 -36.79 7.57
CA GLN A 38 4.39 -35.94 8.56
C GLN A 38 2.99 -36.41 8.95
N GLN A 39 2.52 -37.55 8.39
CA GLN A 39 1.20 -38.15 8.66
C GLN A 39 0.03 -37.15 8.46
N LEU A 40 0.17 -36.26 7.47
CA LEU A 40 -0.89 -35.29 7.15
C LEU A 40 -2.05 -35.99 6.44
N THR A 41 -3.24 -35.92 7.04
CA THR A 41 -4.47 -36.51 6.50
C THR A 41 -5.62 -35.51 6.54
N GLY A 42 -6.69 -35.79 5.78
CA GLY A 42 -7.86 -34.93 5.69
C GLY A 42 -7.63 -33.74 4.74
N ARG A 43 -8.14 -32.58 5.11
CA ARG A 43 -8.03 -31.36 4.26
C ARG A 43 -6.74 -30.61 4.55
N LEU A 44 -5.89 -30.47 3.54
CA LEU A 44 -4.61 -29.74 3.59
C LEU A 44 -4.73 -28.47 2.75
N ALA A 45 -4.79 -27.32 3.42
CA ALA A 45 -4.83 -26.04 2.74
C ALA A 45 -3.45 -25.63 2.21
N ILE A 46 -3.40 -25.17 0.97
CA ILE A 46 -2.18 -24.75 0.30
C ILE A 46 -2.14 -23.23 0.23
N PHE A 47 -1.03 -22.67 0.71
CA PHE A 47 -0.75 -21.24 0.68
C PHE A 47 0.60 -20.99 0.01
N GLY A 48 0.73 -19.88 -0.69
CA GLY A 48 1.99 -19.45 -1.28
C GLY A 48 1.79 -18.69 -2.58
N MET A 49 2.90 -18.13 -3.08
CA MET A 49 2.98 -17.52 -4.40
C MET A 49 3.75 -18.45 -5.33
N TYR A 50 3.12 -18.80 -6.45
CA TYR A 50 3.69 -19.64 -7.48
C TYR A 50 3.16 -19.21 -8.85
N ASP A 51 3.84 -19.57 -9.94
CA ASP A 51 3.22 -19.44 -11.25
C ASP A 51 1.94 -20.26 -11.33
N ALA A 52 0.83 -19.67 -11.75
CA ALA A 52 -0.47 -20.30 -11.70
C ALA A 52 -0.55 -21.60 -12.50
N GLY A 53 0.10 -21.65 -13.67
CA GLY A 53 0.15 -22.85 -14.51
C GLY A 53 0.98 -23.95 -13.84
N GLY A 54 2.13 -23.60 -13.31
CA GLY A 54 3.00 -24.51 -12.57
C GLY A 54 2.33 -25.04 -11.30
N ALA A 55 1.66 -24.17 -10.52
CA ALA A 55 0.92 -24.56 -9.33
C ALA A 55 -0.19 -25.58 -9.68
N LEU A 56 -1.00 -25.29 -10.71
CA LEU A 56 -2.08 -26.16 -11.14
C LEU A 56 -1.57 -27.55 -11.56
N ALA A 57 -0.48 -27.59 -12.34
CA ALA A 57 0.13 -28.86 -12.78
C ALA A 57 0.67 -29.67 -11.58
N LEU A 58 1.41 -29.01 -10.68
CA LEU A 58 1.97 -29.62 -9.47
C LEU A 58 0.86 -30.19 -8.57
N LEU A 59 -0.13 -29.36 -8.21
CA LEU A 59 -1.16 -29.74 -7.27
C LEU A 59 -2.09 -30.84 -7.79
N ASN A 60 -2.41 -30.85 -9.09
CA ASN A 60 -3.16 -31.93 -9.73
C ASN A 60 -2.42 -33.27 -9.66
N LEU A 61 -1.11 -33.27 -9.96
CA LEU A 61 -0.31 -34.48 -9.88
C LEU A 61 -0.10 -34.96 -8.44
N LEU A 62 0.11 -34.03 -7.52
CA LEU A 62 0.26 -34.30 -6.10
C LEU A 62 -1.05 -34.92 -5.54
N GLN A 63 -2.19 -34.32 -5.83
CA GLN A 63 -3.51 -34.84 -5.40
C GLN A 63 -3.73 -36.30 -5.85
N ASN A 64 -3.31 -36.64 -7.07
CA ASN A 64 -3.43 -38.00 -7.57
C ASN A 64 -2.57 -39.03 -6.83
N ARG A 65 -1.58 -38.60 -6.06
CA ARG A 65 -0.72 -39.48 -5.23
C ARG A 65 -1.15 -39.57 -3.77
N LEU A 66 -2.04 -38.68 -3.31
CA LEU A 66 -2.47 -38.59 -1.92
C LEU A 66 -3.85 -39.26 -1.78
N ALA A 67 -3.89 -40.43 -1.09
CA ALA A 67 -5.12 -41.19 -0.93
C ALA A 67 -6.02 -40.66 0.19
N ASP A 68 -5.43 -40.20 1.30
CA ASP A 68 -6.12 -39.81 2.53
C ASP A 68 -6.04 -38.29 2.80
N THR A 69 -5.64 -37.51 1.78
CA THR A 69 -5.47 -36.05 1.89
C THR A 69 -6.13 -35.35 0.72
N GLU A 70 -6.99 -34.40 1.00
CA GLU A 70 -7.60 -33.49 0.04
C GLU A 70 -6.83 -32.17 0.02
N LEU A 71 -6.24 -31.79 -1.11
CA LEU A 71 -5.61 -30.49 -1.28
C LEU A 71 -6.68 -29.44 -1.57
N VAL A 72 -6.70 -28.37 -0.78
CA VAL A 72 -7.67 -27.28 -0.93
C VAL A 72 -7.00 -25.94 -1.01
N GLY A 73 -7.57 -25.02 -1.79
CA GLY A 73 -7.26 -23.59 -1.76
C GLY A 73 -8.26 -22.85 -0.90
N GLU A 74 -7.84 -21.78 -0.24
CA GLU A 74 -8.75 -20.85 0.44
C GLU A 74 -8.81 -19.55 -0.37
N PHE A 75 -10.04 -19.03 -0.50
CA PHE A 75 -10.28 -17.74 -1.15
C PHE A 75 -10.86 -16.77 -0.10
N GLY A 76 -10.34 -15.55 -0.08
CA GLY A 76 -10.73 -14.54 0.92
C GLY A 76 -9.87 -14.64 2.19
N THR A 77 -10.52 -14.61 3.36
CA THR A 77 -9.82 -14.62 4.66
C THR A 77 -9.19 -15.99 4.91
N SER A 78 -7.88 -16.05 4.90
CA SER A 78 -7.08 -17.26 5.16
C SER A 78 -6.50 -17.26 6.57
N LEU A 79 -5.98 -18.43 7.03
CA LEU A 79 -5.23 -18.51 8.28
C LEU A 79 -4.07 -17.48 8.33
N PHE A 80 -3.36 -17.32 7.22
CA PHE A 80 -2.23 -16.38 7.16
C PHE A 80 -2.67 -14.92 7.16
N SER A 81 -3.79 -14.58 6.48
CA SER A 81 -4.33 -13.21 6.55
C SER A 81 -4.78 -12.86 7.97
N LEU A 82 -5.42 -13.82 8.68
CA LEU A 82 -5.79 -13.63 10.08
C LEU A 82 -4.58 -13.49 11.00
N ALA A 83 -3.54 -14.31 10.80
CA ALA A 83 -2.32 -14.24 11.60
C ALA A 83 -1.55 -12.92 11.40
N ARG A 84 -1.69 -12.29 10.24
CA ARG A 84 -1.02 -11.04 9.86
C ARG A 84 -1.83 -9.79 10.18
N GLU A 85 -3.12 -9.95 10.48
CA GLU A 85 -4.03 -8.82 10.74
C GLU A 85 -3.56 -7.97 11.93
N THR A 86 -3.03 -8.62 12.98
CA THR A 86 -2.47 -7.94 14.15
C THR A 86 -0.96 -8.10 14.23
N LYS A 87 -0.28 -7.01 14.59
CA LYS A 87 1.17 -6.91 14.73
C LYS A 87 1.54 -6.82 16.21
N ASP A 88 2.60 -7.49 16.60
CA ASP A 88 3.18 -7.31 17.92
C ASP A 88 3.98 -6.00 18.04
N ASN A 89 4.50 -5.72 19.23
CA ASN A 89 5.26 -4.49 19.47
C ASN A 89 6.56 -4.43 18.63
N HIS A 90 7.19 -5.56 18.33
CA HIS A 90 8.40 -5.60 17.52
C HIS A 90 8.07 -5.27 16.06
N GLU A 91 7.03 -5.88 15.51
CA GLU A 91 6.54 -5.62 14.17
C GLU A 91 6.14 -4.14 13.99
N ILE A 92 5.43 -3.56 14.98
CA ILE A 92 5.08 -2.13 14.97
C ILE A 92 6.33 -1.24 14.96
N GLU A 93 7.40 -1.59 15.69
CA GLU A 93 8.65 -0.81 15.65
C GLU A 93 9.40 -0.96 14.32
N GLU A 94 9.37 -2.11 13.67
CA GLU A 94 9.87 -2.29 12.29
C GLU A 94 9.10 -1.39 11.31
N MET A 95 7.77 -1.38 11.39
CA MET A 95 6.93 -0.52 10.57
C MET A 95 7.15 0.97 10.87
N ARG A 96 7.41 1.33 12.13
CA ARG A 96 7.81 2.69 12.52
C ARG A 96 9.16 3.07 11.89
N ALA A 97 10.11 2.15 11.83
CA ALA A 97 11.39 2.39 11.16
C ALA A 97 11.18 2.59 9.65
N ALA A 98 10.31 1.80 9.02
CA ALA A 98 9.91 1.99 7.63
C ALA A 98 9.31 3.41 7.42
N GLY A 99 8.41 3.85 8.30
CA GLY A 99 7.80 5.18 8.24
C GLY A 99 8.82 6.32 8.35
N ARG A 100 9.82 6.20 9.23
CA ARG A 100 10.92 7.19 9.31
C ARG A 100 11.71 7.27 8.01
N LEU A 101 12.07 6.14 7.42
CA LEU A 101 12.84 6.11 6.16
C LEU A 101 12.01 6.63 4.99
N THR A 102 10.73 6.29 4.93
CA THR A 102 9.80 6.85 3.93
C THR A 102 9.72 8.37 4.04
N GLY A 103 9.57 8.89 5.28
CA GLY A 103 9.57 10.34 5.53
C GLY A 103 10.86 11.03 5.07
N VAL A 104 12.02 10.40 5.23
CA VAL A 104 13.31 10.91 4.71
C VAL A 104 13.28 10.98 3.17
N VAL A 105 12.85 9.92 2.49
CA VAL A 105 12.75 9.90 1.02
C VAL A 105 11.80 11.00 0.52
N VAL A 106 10.64 11.16 1.15
CA VAL A 106 9.66 12.20 0.79
C VAL A 106 10.24 13.60 0.98
N GLY A 107 11.03 13.81 2.06
CA GLY A 107 11.78 15.04 2.29
C GLY A 107 12.82 15.34 1.20
N GLU A 108 13.57 14.33 0.77
CA GLU A 108 14.54 14.47 -0.32
C GLU A 108 13.87 14.79 -1.66
N VAL A 109 12.67 14.24 -1.93
CA VAL A 109 11.88 14.59 -3.12
C VAL A 109 11.37 16.02 -3.04
N TRP A 110 10.92 16.47 -1.87
CA TRP A 110 10.55 17.88 -1.64
C TRP A 110 11.73 18.82 -1.96
N GLU A 111 12.91 18.56 -1.40
CA GLU A 111 14.12 19.34 -1.61
C GLU A 111 14.57 19.30 -3.08
N PHE A 112 14.47 18.13 -3.72
CA PHE A 112 14.77 17.97 -5.14
C PHE A 112 13.90 18.89 -5.99
N LEU A 113 12.59 18.89 -5.78
CA LEU A 113 11.66 19.76 -6.51
C LEU A 113 11.98 21.24 -6.25
N GLN A 114 12.17 21.63 -4.98
CA GLN A 114 12.47 23.01 -4.57
C GLN A 114 13.78 23.54 -5.16
N GLY A 115 14.74 22.65 -5.39
CA GLY A 115 16.04 23.00 -5.97
C GLY A 115 16.01 23.36 -7.45
N HIS A 116 14.91 23.10 -8.16
CA HIS A 116 14.81 23.37 -9.59
C HIS A 116 14.41 24.82 -9.89
N SER A 117 14.90 25.31 -11.02
CA SER A 117 14.53 26.63 -11.55
C SER A 117 13.16 26.59 -12.24
N VAL A 118 12.51 27.74 -12.31
CA VAL A 118 11.21 27.91 -13.01
C VAL A 118 11.43 28.66 -14.32
N ARG A 119 10.84 28.17 -15.41
CA ARG A 119 10.75 28.85 -16.70
C ARG A 119 9.28 28.89 -17.16
N GLY A 120 8.69 30.07 -17.16
CA GLY A 120 7.25 30.23 -17.33
C GLY A 120 6.49 29.63 -16.15
N ASP A 121 5.71 28.59 -16.39
CA ASP A 121 4.96 27.85 -15.38
C ASP A 121 5.52 26.44 -15.08
N ALA A 122 6.68 26.10 -15.64
CA ALA A 122 7.27 24.76 -15.53
C ALA A 122 8.65 24.77 -14.86
N LEU A 123 8.99 23.65 -14.19
CA LEU A 123 10.31 23.41 -13.66
C LEU A 123 11.29 23.01 -14.77
N VAL A 124 12.55 23.43 -14.63
CA VAL A 124 13.62 23.08 -15.57
C VAL A 124 14.83 22.49 -14.87
N ARG A 125 15.44 21.51 -15.52
CA ARG A 125 16.68 20.87 -15.10
C ARG A 125 17.89 21.78 -15.36
N ALA A 126 19.05 21.38 -14.87
CA ALA A 126 20.30 22.14 -15.06
C ALA A 126 20.73 22.26 -16.54
N ASP A 127 20.35 21.29 -17.39
CA ASP A 127 20.58 21.30 -18.84
C ASP A 127 19.63 22.23 -19.61
N GLY A 128 18.64 22.83 -18.91
CA GLY A 128 17.64 23.70 -19.49
C GLY A 128 16.40 23.01 -20.06
N GLU A 129 16.35 21.69 -20.04
CA GLU A 129 15.16 20.92 -20.41
C GLU A 129 14.10 20.94 -19.30
N LEU A 130 12.85 20.65 -19.64
CA LEU A 130 11.77 20.57 -18.65
C LEU A 130 11.98 19.38 -17.71
N LEU A 131 11.77 19.61 -16.42
CA LEU A 131 11.67 18.52 -15.44
C LEU A 131 10.32 17.79 -15.63
N THR A 132 10.36 16.48 -15.76
CA THR A 132 9.17 15.65 -15.97
C THR A 132 8.80 14.84 -14.74
N ILE A 133 7.56 14.30 -14.72
CA ILE A 133 7.13 13.31 -13.71
C ILE A 133 8.08 12.09 -13.71
N GLY A 134 8.50 11.65 -14.89
CA GLY A 134 9.47 10.55 -15.03
C GLY A 134 10.80 10.81 -14.35
N ASP A 135 11.32 12.04 -14.45
CA ASP A 135 12.55 12.44 -13.75
C ASP A 135 12.38 12.38 -12.22
N VAL A 136 11.24 12.88 -11.71
CA VAL A 136 10.93 12.83 -10.27
C VAL A 136 10.78 11.39 -9.79
N LYS A 137 10.06 10.55 -10.54
CA LYS A 137 9.90 9.12 -10.20
C LYS A 137 11.24 8.37 -10.22
N ALA A 138 12.12 8.67 -11.17
CA ALA A 138 13.46 8.08 -11.22
C ALA A 138 14.31 8.51 -10.03
N PHE A 139 14.25 9.80 -9.64
CA PHE A 139 14.88 10.31 -8.43
C PHE A 139 14.34 9.60 -7.19
N THR A 140 13.02 9.58 -6.99
CA THR A 140 12.35 8.90 -5.87
C THR A 140 12.84 7.46 -5.71
N ARG A 141 12.77 6.67 -6.79
CA ARG A 141 13.22 5.27 -6.80
C ARG A 141 14.68 5.14 -6.39
N SER A 142 15.55 6.04 -6.87
CA SER A 142 16.96 6.03 -6.49
C SER A 142 17.16 6.29 -4.99
N ARG A 143 16.30 7.13 -4.38
CA ARG A 143 16.36 7.45 -2.94
C ARG A 143 15.83 6.31 -2.09
N VAL A 144 14.69 5.70 -2.48
CA VAL A 144 14.16 4.49 -1.83
C VAL A 144 15.24 3.41 -1.76
N PHE A 145 15.90 3.14 -2.88
CA PHE A 145 16.97 2.14 -2.94
C PHE A 145 18.20 2.55 -2.11
N ALA A 146 18.60 3.81 -2.14
CA ALA A 146 19.74 4.30 -1.37
C ALA A 146 19.54 4.21 0.15
N HIS A 147 18.29 4.24 0.62
CA HIS A 147 17.93 4.02 2.03
C HIS A 147 17.66 2.55 2.38
N GLY A 148 18.02 1.60 1.52
CA GLY A 148 17.87 0.16 1.78
C GLY A 148 16.44 -0.36 1.72
N MET A 149 15.55 0.41 1.11
CA MET A 149 14.16 0.00 0.88
C MET A 149 13.95 -0.47 -0.56
N ASN A 150 12.83 -1.14 -0.80
CA ASN A 150 12.38 -1.54 -2.13
C ASN A 150 10.99 -0.99 -2.40
N GLU A 151 10.71 -0.67 -3.66
CA GLU A 151 9.37 -0.35 -4.14
C GLU A 151 9.13 -1.00 -5.49
N GLU A 152 7.90 -1.41 -5.76
CA GLU A 152 7.49 -1.86 -7.10
C GLU A 152 7.06 -0.66 -7.95
N HIS A 153 6.29 0.23 -7.35
CA HIS A 153 5.82 1.46 -7.95
C HIS A 153 5.35 2.44 -6.87
N HIS A 154 5.16 3.70 -7.25
CA HIS A 154 4.51 4.72 -6.44
C HIS A 154 3.67 5.62 -7.36
N ILE A 155 2.73 6.36 -6.80
CA ILE A 155 1.95 7.37 -7.51
C ILE A 155 2.67 8.71 -7.36
N PHE A 156 2.94 9.36 -8.49
CA PHE A 156 3.35 10.75 -8.54
C PHE A 156 2.61 11.39 -9.70
N ALA A 157 1.41 11.85 -9.42
CA ALA A 157 0.45 12.31 -10.42
C ALA A 157 0.15 13.79 -10.25
N GLN A 158 0.04 14.55 -11.35
CA GLN A 158 -0.15 15.99 -11.34
C GLN A 158 -1.40 16.39 -12.13
N GLY A 159 -2.11 17.40 -11.64
CA GLY A 159 -3.23 18.00 -12.36
C GLY A 159 -4.38 17.01 -12.59
N ARG A 160 -4.77 16.79 -13.84
CA ARG A 160 -5.84 15.86 -14.21
C ARG A 160 -5.56 14.42 -13.75
N ASP A 161 -4.31 13.98 -13.86
CA ASP A 161 -3.91 12.64 -13.43
C ASP A 161 -4.07 12.47 -11.92
N ALA A 162 -3.78 13.51 -11.12
CA ALA A 162 -4.04 13.53 -9.69
C ALA A 162 -5.54 13.40 -9.34
N GLY A 163 -6.43 13.80 -10.25
CA GLY A 163 -7.87 13.63 -10.14
C GLY A 163 -8.35 12.17 -10.29
N VAL A 164 -7.46 11.22 -10.55
CA VAL A 164 -7.79 9.79 -10.65
C VAL A 164 -7.00 9.03 -9.58
N PRO A 165 -7.64 8.42 -8.56
CA PRO A 165 -7.01 7.92 -7.34
C PRO A 165 -5.76 7.03 -7.54
N HIS A 166 -5.79 6.15 -8.55
CA HIS A 166 -4.71 5.18 -8.80
C HIS A 166 -3.91 5.48 -10.09
N ASN A 167 -4.02 6.69 -10.63
CA ASN A 167 -3.20 7.08 -11.79
C ASN A 167 -1.76 7.32 -11.33
N ALA A 168 -0.84 6.54 -11.88
CA ALA A 168 0.58 6.60 -11.52
C ALA A 168 1.30 7.88 -11.98
N GLY A 169 0.63 8.71 -12.80
CA GLY A 169 1.18 9.90 -13.45
C GLY A 169 1.78 9.61 -14.83
N THR A 170 1.62 10.55 -15.75
CA THR A 170 2.13 10.49 -17.12
C THR A 170 3.60 10.92 -17.15
N LEU A 171 4.51 9.99 -17.48
CA LEU A 171 5.96 10.14 -17.25
C LEU A 171 6.61 11.36 -17.95
N ASP A 172 6.18 11.67 -19.15
CA ASP A 172 6.70 12.79 -19.97
C ASP A 172 5.99 14.12 -19.69
N MET A 173 5.02 14.15 -18.79
CA MET A 173 4.35 15.38 -18.36
C MET A 173 5.32 16.30 -17.60
N PRO A 174 5.46 17.58 -18.01
CA PRO A 174 6.29 18.53 -17.31
C PRO A 174 5.74 18.89 -15.92
N MET A 175 6.60 19.08 -14.95
CA MET A 175 6.27 19.58 -13.62
C MET A 175 5.87 21.05 -13.69
N ARG A 176 4.63 21.39 -13.30
CA ARG A 176 4.06 22.74 -13.43
C ARG A 176 3.68 23.36 -12.09
N LEU A 177 3.77 24.68 -12.05
CA LEU A 177 3.31 25.48 -10.91
C LEU A 177 1.78 25.43 -10.80
N GLY A 178 1.28 25.52 -9.56
CA GLY A 178 -0.15 25.68 -9.28
C GLY A 178 -1.03 24.49 -9.64
N GLN A 179 -0.47 23.34 -9.90
CA GLN A 179 -1.22 22.10 -10.08
C GLN A 179 -1.09 21.21 -8.87
N SER A 180 -2.16 20.54 -8.46
CA SER A 180 -2.08 19.53 -7.39
C SER A 180 -1.25 18.35 -7.83
N ILE A 181 -0.43 17.86 -6.93
CA ILE A 181 0.39 16.66 -7.07
C ILE A 181 -0.03 15.72 -5.96
N ILE A 182 -0.45 14.51 -6.31
CA ILE A 182 -0.57 13.41 -5.35
C ILE A 182 0.73 12.63 -5.42
N PHE A 183 1.45 12.61 -4.31
CA PHE A 183 2.60 11.74 -4.09
C PHE A 183 2.25 10.71 -3.03
N ASP A 184 1.99 9.50 -3.50
CA ASP A 184 1.62 8.34 -2.71
C ASP A 184 2.72 7.29 -2.86
N ILE A 185 3.35 6.94 -1.75
CA ILE A 185 4.55 6.11 -1.71
C ILE A 185 4.47 5.05 -0.60
N PHE A 186 4.66 3.80 -1.00
CA PHE A 186 4.54 2.62 -0.15
C PHE A 186 5.74 1.68 -0.28
N PRO A 187 6.94 2.11 0.14
CA PRO A 187 8.13 1.28 0.08
C PRO A 187 8.11 0.19 1.16
N ARG A 188 8.91 -0.84 0.92
CA ARG A 188 9.10 -1.97 1.82
C ARG A 188 10.54 -2.00 2.31
N VAL A 189 10.74 -2.15 3.62
CA VAL A 189 12.06 -2.37 4.24
C VAL A 189 12.53 -3.82 4.06
N GLU A 190 13.80 -4.09 4.39
CA GLU A 190 14.41 -5.43 4.24
C GLU A 190 13.69 -6.52 5.05
N SER A 191 13.13 -6.19 6.21
CA SER A 191 12.32 -7.10 7.02
C SER A 191 10.98 -7.49 6.38
N GLY A 192 10.61 -6.85 5.28
CA GLY A 192 9.40 -7.15 4.49
C GLY A 192 8.22 -6.24 4.79
N TYR A 193 8.26 -5.42 5.84
CA TYR A 193 7.16 -4.53 6.19
C TYR A 193 7.08 -3.32 5.29
N PHE A 194 5.84 -2.99 4.90
CA PHE A 194 5.50 -1.77 4.17
C PHE A 194 5.25 -0.59 5.12
N HIS A 195 5.38 0.60 4.58
CA HIS A 195 4.82 1.82 5.13
C HIS A 195 4.12 2.57 4.00
N ASP A 196 2.95 3.10 4.28
CA ASP A 196 2.10 3.79 3.30
C ASP A 196 1.86 5.23 3.71
N MET A 197 2.05 6.17 2.78
CA MET A 197 1.73 7.57 3.00
C MET A 197 1.47 8.34 1.73
N THR A 198 0.53 9.26 1.78
CA THR A 198 0.29 10.23 0.70
C THR A 198 0.44 11.66 1.21
N ARG A 199 1.08 12.49 0.40
CA ARG A 199 1.01 13.96 0.51
C ARG A 199 0.49 14.56 -0.78
N THR A 200 -0.32 15.60 -0.62
CA THR A 200 -0.69 16.48 -1.74
C THR A 200 0.18 17.71 -1.71
N TRP A 201 0.77 18.05 -2.85
CA TRP A 201 1.60 19.23 -3.03
C TRP A 201 1.13 20.10 -4.18
N CYS A 202 1.48 21.40 -4.12
CA CYS A 202 1.44 22.34 -5.23
C CYS A 202 2.78 23.06 -5.31
N LEU A 203 3.33 23.20 -6.51
CA LEU A 203 4.57 23.98 -6.69
C LEU A 203 4.23 25.47 -6.75
N GLY A 204 4.89 26.27 -5.91
CA GLY A 204 4.82 27.72 -5.88
C GLY A 204 3.57 28.31 -5.26
N TYR A 205 2.39 27.81 -5.59
CA TYR A 205 1.10 28.23 -5.03
C TYR A 205 0.05 27.13 -5.20
N ALA A 206 -0.96 27.12 -4.35
CA ALA A 206 -2.15 26.28 -4.50
C ALA A 206 -3.30 27.10 -5.04
N PRO A 207 -4.02 26.64 -6.08
CA PRO A 207 -5.30 27.23 -6.49
C PRO A 207 -6.34 27.13 -5.36
N ASP A 208 -7.30 28.06 -5.32
CA ASP A 208 -8.28 28.16 -4.25
C ASP A 208 -9.14 26.90 -4.07
N ASP A 209 -9.51 26.24 -5.18
CA ASP A 209 -10.28 25.01 -5.16
C ASP A 209 -9.46 23.80 -4.63
N VAL A 210 -8.17 23.73 -4.97
CA VAL A 210 -7.25 22.74 -4.44
C VAL A 210 -7.02 22.97 -2.94
N LEU A 211 -6.79 24.22 -2.54
CA LEU A 211 -6.62 24.57 -1.12
C LEU A 211 -7.86 24.20 -0.31
N ALA A 212 -9.05 24.57 -0.78
CA ALA A 212 -10.30 24.25 -0.09
C ALA A 212 -10.52 22.73 0.05
N ALA A 213 -10.28 21.96 -1.02
CA ALA A 213 -10.40 20.51 -1.00
C ALA A 213 -9.37 19.87 -0.06
N TRP A 214 -8.13 20.38 -0.05
CA TRP A 214 -7.09 19.91 0.84
C TRP A 214 -7.42 20.19 2.32
N GLU A 215 -7.91 21.39 2.64
CA GLU A 215 -8.34 21.76 4.00
C GLU A 215 -9.47 20.85 4.49
N GLN A 216 -10.41 20.49 3.62
CA GLN A 216 -11.49 19.57 3.94
C GLN A 216 -10.97 18.16 4.19
N CYS A 217 -10.09 17.63 3.32
CA CYS A 217 -9.46 16.33 3.55
C CYS A 217 -8.64 16.31 4.83
N LYS A 218 -7.86 17.37 5.10
CA LYS A 218 -7.06 17.47 6.32
C LYS A 218 -7.94 17.57 7.57
N THR A 219 -9.05 18.29 7.50
CA THR A 219 -10.00 18.41 8.62
C THR A 219 -10.60 17.06 9.01
N ILE A 220 -11.11 16.30 8.03
CA ILE A 220 -11.67 14.98 8.35
C ILE A 220 -10.58 14.00 8.78
N PHE A 221 -9.38 14.06 8.16
CA PHE A 221 -8.22 13.27 8.57
C PHE A 221 -7.88 13.49 10.05
N ASP A 222 -7.73 14.75 10.49
CA ASP A 222 -7.43 15.09 11.88
C ASP A 222 -8.51 14.60 12.85
N ARG A 223 -9.77 14.73 12.44
CA ARG A 223 -10.90 14.23 13.23
C ARG A 223 -10.87 12.72 13.37
N LEU A 224 -10.60 11.99 12.27
CA LEU A 224 -10.48 10.53 12.28
C LEU A 224 -9.37 10.09 13.26
N LEU A 225 -8.17 10.70 13.16
CA LEU A 225 -7.07 10.37 14.07
C LEU A 225 -7.38 10.69 15.54
N ALA A 226 -8.19 11.71 15.81
CA ALA A 226 -8.62 12.05 17.17
C ALA A 226 -9.68 11.09 17.74
N ASP A 227 -10.54 10.57 16.86
CA ASP A 227 -11.72 9.78 17.27
C ASP A 227 -11.46 8.25 17.23
N MET A 228 -10.45 7.79 16.46
CA MET A 228 -10.17 6.34 16.31
C MET A 228 -9.65 5.72 17.61
N ALA A 229 -10.34 4.68 18.08
CA ALA A 229 -9.97 3.93 19.27
C ALA A 229 -10.26 2.42 19.13
N VAL A 230 -9.53 1.62 19.89
CA VAL A 230 -9.78 0.17 19.99
C VAL A 230 -11.22 -0.10 20.42
N GLY A 231 -11.83 -1.12 19.82
CA GLY A 231 -13.21 -1.54 20.06
C GLY A 231 -14.26 -0.88 19.17
N GLN A 232 -13.90 0.14 18.39
CA GLN A 232 -14.83 0.78 17.45
C GLN A 232 -14.90 0.02 16.13
N PRO A 233 -16.08 -0.01 15.46
CA PRO A 233 -16.23 -0.67 14.18
C PRO A 233 -15.46 0.06 13.07
N CYS A 234 -14.65 -0.67 12.31
CA CYS A 234 -13.87 -0.13 11.19
C CYS A 234 -14.75 0.59 10.15
N ARG A 235 -15.96 0.09 9.92
CA ARG A 235 -16.93 0.68 8.98
C ARG A 235 -17.41 2.09 9.37
N ASP A 236 -17.40 2.40 10.66
CA ASP A 236 -17.97 3.67 11.16
C ASP A 236 -17.07 4.86 10.75
N PHE A 237 -15.76 4.65 10.61
CA PHE A 237 -14.83 5.69 10.15
C PHE A 237 -15.04 6.01 8.67
N GLN A 238 -15.30 4.99 7.84
CA GLN A 238 -15.70 5.22 6.44
C GLN A 238 -17.03 5.96 6.37
N ALA A 239 -18.02 5.58 7.21
CA ALA A 239 -19.31 6.25 7.24
C ALA A 239 -19.17 7.72 7.66
N MET A 240 -18.37 8.01 8.69
CA MET A 240 -18.06 9.38 9.14
C MET A 240 -17.45 10.21 8.01
N THR A 241 -16.53 9.65 7.24
CA THR A 241 -15.88 10.33 6.11
C THR A 241 -16.86 10.64 4.99
N LEU A 242 -17.73 9.67 4.63
CA LEU A 242 -18.80 9.86 3.66
C LEU A 242 -19.77 10.95 4.10
N ASP A 243 -20.27 10.89 5.35
CA ASP A 243 -21.20 11.88 5.91
C ASP A 243 -20.60 13.28 5.89
N TYR A 244 -19.31 13.40 6.22
CA TYR A 244 -18.61 14.68 6.22
C TYR A 244 -18.54 15.29 4.81
N PHE A 245 -18.09 14.53 3.83
CA PHE A 245 -17.97 15.03 2.46
C PHE A 245 -19.34 15.30 1.81
N GLU A 246 -20.35 14.47 2.07
CA GLU A 246 -21.71 14.70 1.59
C GLU A 246 -22.33 15.96 2.19
N ALA A 247 -22.10 16.24 3.48
CA ALA A 247 -22.55 17.48 4.12
C ALA A 247 -21.93 18.74 3.49
N LEU A 248 -20.74 18.62 2.88
CA LEU A 248 -20.07 19.69 2.13
C LEU A 248 -20.49 19.73 0.64
N GLY A 249 -21.38 18.84 0.22
CA GLY A 249 -21.90 18.80 -1.15
C GLY A 249 -21.02 18.02 -2.14
N HIS A 250 -20.05 17.25 -1.70
CA HIS A 250 -19.25 16.39 -2.56
C HIS A 250 -20.02 15.11 -2.91
N PRO A 251 -19.99 14.65 -4.17
CA PRO A 251 -20.44 13.32 -4.49
C PRO A 251 -19.54 12.27 -3.82
N THR A 252 -20.12 11.11 -3.47
CA THR A 252 -19.40 10.00 -2.87
C THR A 252 -19.73 8.70 -3.56
N ALA A 253 -18.94 7.65 -3.34
CA ALA A 253 -19.25 6.32 -3.83
C ALA A 253 -20.62 5.80 -3.32
N ARG A 254 -21.15 6.34 -2.19
CA ARG A 254 -22.45 6.01 -1.63
C ARG A 254 -23.61 6.71 -2.35
N THR A 255 -23.48 8.02 -2.62
CA THR A 255 -24.53 8.85 -3.23
C THR A 255 -24.51 8.82 -4.75
N ASN A 256 -23.35 8.58 -5.36
CA ASN A 256 -23.17 8.52 -6.80
C ASN A 256 -22.22 7.36 -7.20
N PRO A 257 -22.68 6.10 -7.09
CA PRO A 257 -21.85 4.94 -7.41
C PRO A 257 -21.34 4.99 -8.86
N GLY A 258 -20.04 4.75 -9.04
CA GLY A 258 -19.39 4.81 -10.36
C GLY A 258 -18.99 6.21 -10.83
N SER A 259 -19.19 7.25 -10.01
CA SER A 259 -18.60 8.56 -10.25
C SER A 259 -17.09 8.51 -10.11
N TYR A 260 -16.41 9.32 -10.92
CA TYR A 260 -14.99 9.62 -10.75
C TYR A 260 -14.76 10.89 -9.92
N ASP A 261 -15.84 11.68 -9.67
CA ASP A 261 -15.76 12.91 -8.89
C ASP A 261 -16.09 12.67 -7.42
N GLY A 262 -15.41 13.38 -6.53
CA GLY A 262 -15.62 13.41 -5.11
C GLY A 262 -14.84 12.36 -4.32
N TYR A 263 -15.44 11.75 -3.30
CA TYR A 263 -14.83 10.71 -2.49
C TYR A 263 -15.24 9.32 -2.97
N VAL A 264 -14.35 8.61 -3.63
CA VAL A 264 -14.70 7.46 -4.51
C VAL A 264 -14.10 6.12 -4.07
N HIS A 265 -13.35 6.06 -2.97
CA HIS A 265 -12.71 4.83 -2.47
C HIS A 265 -12.97 4.59 -0.97
N SER A 266 -12.46 3.48 -0.42
CA SER A 266 -12.48 3.21 1.01
C SER A 266 -11.57 4.15 1.78
N LEU A 267 -11.82 4.32 3.08
CA LEU A 267 -11.01 5.20 3.92
C LEU A 267 -9.59 4.68 4.15
N GLY A 268 -9.39 3.36 4.06
CA GLY A 268 -8.09 2.78 4.29
C GLY A 268 -8.14 1.26 4.43
N HIS A 269 -6.99 0.70 4.67
CA HIS A 269 -6.74 -0.74 4.73
C HIS A 269 -5.66 -1.08 5.75
N GLY A 270 -5.56 -2.34 6.13
CA GLY A 270 -4.43 -2.87 6.87
C GLY A 270 -3.13 -2.75 6.07
N VAL A 271 -2.04 -2.48 6.76
CA VAL A 271 -0.67 -2.43 6.21
C VAL A 271 0.19 -3.40 7.01
N GLY A 272 1.09 -4.14 6.34
CA GLY A 272 1.98 -5.07 7.01
C GLY A 272 3.04 -5.64 6.07
N LEU A 273 3.07 -6.97 5.93
CA LEU A 273 3.93 -7.68 4.99
C LEU A 273 3.39 -7.62 3.54
N ASP A 274 2.13 -7.26 3.37
CA ASP A 274 1.55 -6.80 2.11
C ASP A 274 1.07 -5.36 2.29
N ILE A 275 1.05 -4.61 1.19
CA ILE A 275 0.58 -3.22 1.21
C ILE A 275 -0.92 -3.15 1.57
N HIS A 276 -1.70 -4.12 1.13
CA HIS A 276 -3.12 -4.24 1.40
C HIS A 276 -3.43 -5.49 2.23
N GLU A 277 -3.62 -5.32 3.53
CA GLU A 277 -4.04 -6.38 4.46
C GLU A 277 -5.41 -6.07 5.10
N GLU A 278 -5.90 -6.94 5.95
CA GLU A 278 -6.98 -6.66 6.89
C GLU A 278 -6.43 -5.87 8.11
N PRO A 279 -7.25 -5.06 8.79
CA PRO A 279 -8.67 -4.81 8.52
C PRO A 279 -8.91 -3.77 7.42
N ARG A 280 -10.12 -3.75 6.84
CA ARG A 280 -10.54 -2.72 5.90
C ARG A 280 -11.35 -1.63 6.60
N LEU A 281 -10.98 -0.37 6.42
CA LEU A 281 -11.79 0.78 6.84
C LEU A 281 -12.83 1.08 5.75
N SER A 282 -13.86 0.24 5.63
CA SER A 282 -14.85 0.35 4.56
C SER A 282 -16.25 -0.04 5.01
N ILE A 283 -17.28 0.51 4.33
CA ILE A 283 -18.69 0.17 4.54
C ILE A 283 -19.12 -1.08 3.75
N ALA A 284 -18.19 -1.87 3.24
CA ALA A 284 -18.51 -3.09 2.50
C ALA A 284 -19.48 -3.97 3.30
N ALA A 285 -20.41 -4.62 2.57
CA ALA A 285 -21.40 -5.52 3.18
C ALA A 285 -20.67 -6.63 3.96
N GLY A 286 -21.06 -6.83 5.23
CA GLY A 286 -20.48 -7.85 6.10
C GLY A 286 -19.21 -7.41 6.85
N ASN A 287 -18.67 -6.21 6.64
CA ASN A 287 -17.56 -5.72 7.45
C ASN A 287 -18.04 -5.41 8.88
N ALA A 288 -17.81 -6.34 9.78
CA ALA A 288 -18.10 -6.23 11.21
C ALA A 288 -16.83 -6.10 12.06
N THR A 289 -15.68 -5.91 11.46
CA THR A 289 -14.38 -5.85 12.12
C THR A 289 -14.31 -4.65 13.06
N LEU A 290 -13.89 -4.92 14.30
CA LEU A 290 -13.59 -3.89 15.29
C LEU A 290 -12.10 -3.61 15.29
N LEU A 291 -11.71 -2.35 15.50
CA LEU A 291 -10.32 -2.00 15.76
C LEU A 291 -9.81 -2.73 17.00
N GLN A 292 -8.64 -3.36 16.89
CA GLN A 292 -8.02 -4.14 17.95
C GLN A 292 -6.57 -3.67 18.18
N PRO A 293 -6.01 -3.95 19.38
CA PRO A 293 -4.57 -3.81 19.58
C PRO A 293 -3.81 -4.66 18.54
N GLY A 294 -2.74 -4.11 18.00
CA GLY A 294 -1.95 -4.73 16.94
C GLY A 294 -2.40 -4.39 15.51
N HIS A 295 -3.60 -3.82 15.32
CA HIS A 295 -3.97 -3.32 13.98
C HIS A 295 -3.05 -2.18 13.56
N VAL A 296 -2.59 -2.24 12.29
CA VAL A 296 -1.89 -1.17 11.61
C VAL A 296 -2.64 -0.89 10.32
N VAL A 297 -3.09 0.36 10.14
CA VAL A 297 -3.96 0.73 9.01
C VAL A 297 -3.52 2.05 8.38
N SER A 298 -3.77 2.20 7.06
CA SER A 298 -3.78 3.50 6.41
C SER A 298 -5.05 4.26 6.76
N VAL A 299 -4.95 5.61 6.79
CA VAL A 299 -6.09 6.53 6.90
C VAL A 299 -5.91 7.58 5.82
N GLU A 300 -6.72 7.51 4.74
CA GLU A 300 -6.41 8.18 3.47
C GLU A 300 -7.61 8.90 2.83
N PRO A 301 -8.29 9.83 3.53
CA PRO A 301 -9.36 10.59 2.91
C PRO A 301 -8.85 11.41 1.73
N GLY A 302 -9.61 11.42 0.61
CA GLY A 302 -9.25 12.14 -0.59
C GLY A 302 -10.45 12.66 -1.37
N LEU A 303 -10.25 13.70 -2.16
CA LEU A 303 -11.24 14.27 -3.08
C LEU A 303 -10.65 14.36 -4.49
N TYR A 304 -11.37 13.88 -5.48
CA TYR A 304 -10.89 13.74 -6.84
C TYR A 304 -11.84 14.41 -7.83
N TYR A 305 -11.28 15.20 -8.74
CA TYR A 305 -12.02 15.95 -9.76
C TYR A 305 -11.21 15.99 -11.07
N PRO A 306 -11.14 14.89 -11.82
CA PRO A 306 -10.29 14.81 -13.01
C PRO A 306 -10.65 15.84 -14.08
N GLU A 307 -11.94 16.12 -14.28
CA GLU A 307 -12.36 17.12 -15.27
C GLU A 307 -12.13 18.56 -14.81
N ARG A 308 -11.93 18.79 -13.50
CA ARG A 308 -11.46 20.08 -12.96
C ARG A 308 -9.94 20.18 -12.90
N GLY A 309 -9.24 19.07 -13.19
CA GLY A 309 -7.79 19.01 -13.26
C GLY A 309 -7.09 18.91 -11.89
N TYR A 310 -7.73 18.33 -10.86
CA TYR A 310 -7.07 18.13 -9.55
C TYR A 310 -7.59 16.92 -8.79
N GLY A 311 -6.77 16.45 -7.87
CA GLY A 311 -7.12 15.58 -6.78
C GLY A 311 -6.27 15.90 -5.56
N VAL A 312 -6.78 15.56 -4.38
CA VAL A 312 -6.11 15.71 -3.09
C VAL A 312 -6.29 14.46 -2.25
N ARG A 313 -5.25 14.02 -1.57
CA ARG A 313 -5.26 12.96 -0.56
C ARG A 313 -4.28 13.28 0.55
N VAL A 314 -4.67 13.03 1.77
CA VAL A 314 -3.79 13.07 2.95
C VAL A 314 -3.85 11.71 3.59
N GLU A 315 -2.69 11.10 3.80
CA GLU A 315 -2.62 9.73 4.29
C GLU A 315 -1.45 9.53 5.24
N ASP A 316 -1.72 8.81 6.31
CA ASP A 316 -0.71 8.25 7.19
C ASP A 316 -1.04 6.79 7.54
N THR A 317 0.00 6.04 7.87
CA THR A 317 -0.12 4.73 8.53
C THR A 317 -0.15 4.92 10.04
N VAL A 318 -1.18 4.36 10.69
CA VAL A 318 -1.36 4.41 12.14
C VAL A 318 -1.42 3.01 12.75
N ALA A 319 -0.94 2.85 13.98
CA ALA A 319 -0.95 1.58 14.71
C ALA A 319 -1.71 1.71 16.03
N PHE A 320 -2.41 0.64 16.42
CA PHE A 320 -3.08 0.53 17.72
C PHE A 320 -2.26 -0.40 18.61
N ARG A 321 -1.64 0.16 19.65
CA ARG A 321 -0.75 -0.57 20.56
C ARG A 321 -1.53 -1.44 21.55
N GLU A 322 -0.83 -2.35 22.22
CA GLU A 322 -1.41 -3.21 23.27
C GLU A 322 -2.08 -2.42 24.40
N ASP A 323 -1.58 -1.21 24.71
CA ASP A 323 -2.19 -0.34 25.70
C ASP A 323 -3.45 0.40 25.21
N GLY A 324 -3.93 0.06 23.99
CA GLY A 324 -5.10 0.65 23.34
C GLY A 324 -4.87 2.03 22.72
N LYS A 325 -3.66 2.58 22.81
CA LYS A 325 -3.34 3.88 22.23
C LYS A 325 -3.03 3.76 20.75
N MET A 326 -3.62 4.66 19.97
CA MET A 326 -3.22 4.88 18.59
C MET A 326 -1.90 5.67 18.55
N VAL A 327 -1.01 5.30 17.64
CA VAL A 327 0.21 6.02 17.34
C VAL A 327 0.35 6.20 15.83
N ASN A 328 0.69 7.40 15.40
CA ASN A 328 1.00 7.67 14.00
C ASN A 328 2.43 7.21 13.71
N LEU A 329 2.61 6.35 12.71
CA LEU A 329 3.91 5.85 12.27
C LEU A 329 4.55 6.74 11.21
N THR A 330 3.77 7.61 10.56
CA THR A 330 4.23 8.55 9.54
C THR A 330 4.82 9.81 10.19
N GLN A 331 6.02 10.18 9.78
CA GLN A 331 6.73 11.34 10.32
C GLN A 331 7.14 12.30 9.19
N PHE A 332 6.17 13.00 8.63
CA PHE A 332 6.41 14.02 7.60
C PHE A 332 5.36 15.14 7.68
N PRO A 333 5.73 16.42 7.49
CA PRO A 333 4.79 17.53 7.52
C PRO A 333 3.67 17.44 6.48
N TYR A 334 2.61 18.26 6.69
CA TYR A 334 1.45 18.32 5.80
C TYR A 334 1.41 19.58 4.94
N ASP A 335 2.55 20.23 4.71
CA ASP A 335 2.62 21.45 3.90
C ASP A 335 2.13 21.19 2.48
N LEU A 336 1.11 21.96 2.04
CA LEU A 336 0.52 21.83 0.71
C LEU A 336 1.40 22.48 -0.38
N VAL A 337 2.12 23.56 -0.05
CA VAL A 337 2.83 24.33 -1.06
C VAL A 337 4.33 24.16 -0.91
N ILE A 338 4.98 23.64 -1.95
CA ILE A 338 6.44 23.68 -2.09
C ILE A 338 6.82 25.09 -2.58
N PRO A 339 7.46 25.91 -1.73
CA PRO A 339 7.84 27.27 -2.13
C PRO A 339 8.93 27.22 -3.21
N MET A 340 8.66 27.86 -4.33
CA MET A 340 9.60 27.94 -5.43
C MET A 340 10.39 29.26 -5.40
N PRO A 341 11.71 29.24 -5.69
CA PRO A 341 12.49 30.46 -5.70
C PRO A 341 11.93 31.45 -6.73
N ARG A 342 11.62 32.68 -6.27
CA ARG A 342 11.33 33.79 -7.18
C ARG A 342 12.66 34.23 -7.79
N ARG A 343 12.78 34.16 -9.09
CA ARG A 343 13.84 34.82 -9.83
C ARG A 343 13.44 36.25 -10.20
#